data_8e5adc64daeb791fb4ad1c6a566aeae9
#
_entry.id   8e5adc64daeb791fb4ad1c6a566aeae9
#
_cell.length_a   1.000
_cell.length_b   1.000
_cell.length_c   1.000
_cell.angle_alpha   90.00
_cell.angle_beta   90.00
_cell.angle_gamma   90.00
#
_symmetry.space_group_name_H-M   'P 1'
#
loop_
_entity.id
_entity.type
_entity.pdbx_description
1 polymer ?
#
loop_
_entity_poly.entity_id
_entity_poly.type
_entity_poly.pdbx_seq_one_letter_code
_entity_poly.pdbx_strand_id
1 'polypeptide(L)'
;MSNIAPDGYRLGINTGFAVNRYSEPEEWIRIVGDELGLNIVQFTADMLNVDLPMDIVSKQVNRIQKACQLYNVEITSTFTGAFTRVNHLAHPDPDIRRHWVDWFKRFVDLSVDLGSKSMGSHFGIFTHLDNNNPESRSVRRQQNIDGWHEIANYAKDKGLDFISWEPMSISREQ
;
A
#
# COMPACT_ATOMS: atom_id res chain seq x y z
N MET A 1 22.58 -17.40 -2.42
CA MET A 1 22.85 -16.82 -3.76
C MET A 1 22.45 -15.36 -3.71
N SER A 2 23.20 -14.44 -4.31
CA SER A 2 22.82 -13.01 -4.29
C SER A 2 21.63 -12.79 -5.23
N ASN A 3 20.54 -12.23 -4.73
CA ASN A 3 19.34 -11.89 -5.52
C ASN A 3 19.54 -10.61 -6.37
N ILE A 4 20.76 -10.35 -6.79
CA ILE A 4 21.10 -9.23 -7.67
C ILE A 4 21.11 -9.77 -9.09
N ALA A 5 20.25 -9.22 -9.93
CA ALA A 5 20.27 -9.47 -11.37
C ALA A 5 21.61 -9.03 -11.97
N PRO A 6 22.05 -9.56 -13.12
CA PRO A 6 23.34 -9.25 -13.73
C PRO A 6 23.57 -7.76 -14.00
N ASP A 7 22.51 -6.96 -14.10
CA ASP A 7 22.50 -5.51 -14.30
C ASP A 7 22.50 -4.69 -12.99
N GLY A 8 22.61 -5.36 -11.82
CA GLY A 8 22.62 -4.72 -10.52
C GLY A 8 21.27 -4.48 -9.88
N TYR A 9 20.15 -4.87 -10.53
CA TYR A 9 18.82 -4.79 -9.93
C TYR A 9 18.59 -5.87 -8.88
N ARG A 10 17.83 -5.53 -7.82
CA ARG A 10 17.33 -6.49 -6.82
C ARG A 10 15.94 -6.95 -7.21
N LEU A 11 15.72 -8.26 -7.24
CA LEU A 11 14.41 -8.85 -7.54
C LEU A 11 13.62 -9.05 -6.26
N GLY A 12 12.36 -8.63 -6.27
CA GLY A 12 11.40 -8.84 -5.18
C GLY A 12 10.06 -9.35 -5.69
N ILE A 13 9.14 -9.61 -4.77
CA ILE A 13 7.78 -10.06 -5.08
C ILE A 13 6.74 -9.23 -4.32
N ASN A 14 5.59 -8.99 -4.96
CA ASN A 14 4.43 -8.41 -4.30
C ASN A 14 3.62 -9.49 -3.58
N THR A 15 3.10 -9.20 -2.37
CA THR A 15 2.32 -10.18 -1.59
C THR A 15 0.96 -10.55 -2.19
N GLY A 16 0.57 -9.98 -3.32
CA GLY A 16 -0.63 -10.37 -4.07
C GLY A 16 -0.72 -11.86 -4.39
N PHE A 17 0.42 -12.57 -4.49
CA PHE A 17 0.43 -14.02 -4.66
C PHE A 17 -0.14 -14.78 -3.46
N ALA A 18 -0.04 -14.20 -2.26
CA ALA A 18 -0.47 -14.81 -1.01
C ALA A 18 -1.94 -14.50 -0.65
N VAL A 19 -2.51 -13.44 -1.20
CA VAL A 19 -3.89 -13.03 -0.93
C VAL A 19 -4.86 -14.21 -1.18
N ASN A 20 -5.69 -14.50 -0.17
CA ASN A 20 -6.63 -15.63 -0.16
C ASN A 20 -6.01 -17.04 -0.29
N ARG A 21 -4.68 -17.16 -0.18
CA ARG A 21 -3.97 -18.45 -0.26
C ARG A 21 -3.17 -18.75 1.01
N TYR A 22 -2.41 -17.79 1.48
CA TYR A 22 -1.48 -17.95 2.60
C TYR A 22 -1.72 -16.79 3.58
N SER A 23 -2.65 -16.97 4.52
CA SER A 23 -3.07 -15.92 5.46
C SER A 23 -2.07 -15.69 6.59
N GLU A 24 -1.27 -16.71 6.93
CA GLU A 24 -0.36 -16.66 8.06
C GLU A 24 1.00 -16.05 7.65
N PRO A 25 1.51 -15.04 8.38
CA PRO A 25 2.77 -14.38 8.03
C PRO A 25 3.94 -15.34 7.87
N GLU A 26 4.07 -16.28 8.78
CA GLU A 26 5.16 -17.24 8.80
C GLU A 26 5.19 -18.13 7.55
N GLU A 27 4.03 -18.39 6.96
CA GLU A 27 3.89 -19.23 5.78
C GLU A 27 4.32 -18.50 4.51
N TRP A 28 3.73 -17.32 4.21
CA TRP A 28 4.07 -16.61 2.98
C TRP A 28 5.49 -16.04 2.99
N ILE A 29 6.01 -15.64 4.17
CA ILE A 29 7.39 -15.14 4.29
C ILE A 29 8.38 -16.31 4.08
N ARG A 30 8.11 -17.50 4.63
CA ARG A 30 8.90 -18.70 4.37
C ARG A 30 8.93 -19.04 2.88
N ILE A 31 7.78 -18.99 2.20
CA ILE A 31 7.72 -19.22 0.74
C ILE A 31 8.64 -18.23 0.01
N VAL A 32 8.61 -16.95 0.37
CA VAL A 32 9.47 -15.93 -0.26
C VAL A 32 10.95 -16.23 -0.01
N GLY A 33 11.34 -16.47 1.25
CA GLY A 33 12.74 -16.68 1.62
C GLY A 33 13.29 -18.03 1.17
N ASP A 34 12.61 -19.12 1.53
CA ASP A 34 13.15 -20.46 1.34
C ASP A 34 12.81 -21.06 -0.03
N GLU A 35 11.56 -20.92 -0.50
CA GLU A 35 11.16 -21.60 -1.75
C GLU A 35 11.51 -20.77 -2.99
N LEU A 36 11.24 -19.44 -2.96
CA LEU A 36 11.54 -18.55 -4.08
C LEU A 36 12.98 -18.01 -4.04
N GLY A 37 13.66 -18.11 -2.90
CA GLY A 37 15.00 -17.56 -2.71
C GLY A 37 15.05 -16.03 -2.86
N LEU A 38 13.94 -15.32 -2.60
CA LEU A 38 13.86 -13.87 -2.66
C LEU A 38 13.99 -13.28 -1.26
N ASN A 39 14.49 -12.04 -1.19
CA ASN A 39 14.63 -11.34 0.10
C ASN A 39 14.00 -9.96 0.13
N ILE A 40 13.22 -9.59 -0.89
CA ILE A 40 12.51 -8.31 -0.98
C ILE A 40 11.03 -8.56 -1.24
N VAL A 41 10.21 -7.86 -0.48
CA VAL A 41 8.76 -7.90 -0.60
C VAL A 41 8.18 -6.49 -0.71
N GLN A 42 7.20 -6.32 -1.60
CA GLN A 42 6.21 -5.26 -1.53
C GLN A 42 4.97 -5.82 -0.82
N PHE A 43 4.67 -5.30 0.36
CA PHE A 43 3.53 -5.74 1.17
C PHE A 43 2.25 -5.03 0.74
N THR A 44 1.13 -5.76 0.62
CA THR A 44 -0.17 -5.18 0.27
C THR A 44 -1.15 -5.13 1.44
N ALA A 45 -1.99 -4.08 1.49
CA ALA A 45 -3.03 -3.92 2.51
C ALA A 45 -4.07 -5.06 2.51
N ASP A 46 -4.16 -5.81 1.41
CA ASP A 46 -5.01 -7.00 1.33
C ASP A 46 -4.61 -8.09 2.33
N MET A 47 -3.35 -8.08 2.81
CA MET A 47 -2.83 -9.04 3.79
C MET A 47 -3.07 -8.60 5.24
N LEU A 48 -3.23 -7.30 5.50
CA LEU A 48 -3.52 -6.75 6.82
C LEU A 48 -4.23 -5.41 6.71
N ASN A 49 -5.53 -5.39 7.01
CA ASN A 49 -6.34 -4.18 6.97
C ASN A 49 -6.12 -3.34 8.23
N VAL A 50 -5.84 -2.05 8.05
CA VAL A 50 -5.64 -1.08 9.14
C VAL A 50 -6.93 -0.68 9.89
N ASP A 51 -8.11 -1.09 9.41
CA ASP A 51 -9.37 -0.90 10.12
C ASP A 51 -9.63 -1.96 11.19
N LEU A 52 -8.78 -2.99 11.27
CA LEU A 52 -8.82 -3.94 12.37
C LEU A 52 -8.45 -3.25 13.70
N PRO A 53 -8.91 -3.77 14.85
CA PRO A 53 -8.47 -3.29 16.15
C PRO A 53 -6.94 -3.22 16.27
N MET A 54 -6.43 -2.16 16.89
CA MET A 54 -4.99 -1.87 16.93
C MET A 54 -4.16 -2.98 17.58
N ASP A 55 -4.71 -3.67 18.59
CA ASP A 55 -4.07 -4.82 19.24
C ASP A 55 -3.88 -5.99 18.27
N ILE A 56 -4.86 -6.22 17.37
CA ILE A 56 -4.75 -7.23 16.31
C ILE A 56 -3.69 -6.81 15.30
N VAL A 57 -3.72 -5.56 14.82
CA VAL A 57 -2.72 -5.05 13.86
C VAL A 57 -1.31 -5.17 14.45
N SER A 58 -1.09 -4.70 15.67
CA SER A 58 0.21 -4.76 16.35
C SER A 58 0.70 -6.20 16.54
N LYS A 59 -0.20 -7.13 16.89
CA LYS A 59 0.13 -8.55 16.97
C LYS A 59 0.59 -9.12 15.64
N GLN A 60 -0.10 -8.78 14.53
CA GLN A 60 0.27 -9.26 13.20
C GLN A 60 1.59 -8.64 12.74
N VAL A 61 1.81 -7.34 12.95
CA VAL A 61 3.09 -6.67 12.65
C VAL A 61 4.25 -7.38 13.36
N ASN A 62 4.12 -7.67 14.66
CA ASN A 62 5.15 -8.40 15.41
C ASN A 62 5.45 -9.79 14.83
N ARG A 63 4.42 -10.52 14.35
CA ARG A 63 4.59 -11.82 13.71
C ARG A 63 5.32 -11.68 12.36
N ILE A 64 4.90 -10.71 11.54
CA ILE A 64 5.54 -10.41 10.26
C ILE A 64 7.03 -10.08 10.48
N GLN A 65 7.35 -9.17 11.40
CA GLN A 65 8.73 -8.78 11.68
C GLN A 65 9.59 -9.98 12.11
N LYS A 66 9.09 -10.84 13.00
CA LYS A 66 9.80 -12.05 13.44
C LYS A 66 10.05 -13.03 12.28
N ALA A 67 9.03 -13.25 11.45
CA ALA A 67 9.19 -14.13 10.29
C ALA A 67 10.16 -13.53 9.26
N CYS A 68 10.09 -12.22 9.00
CA CYS A 68 11.04 -11.52 8.14
C CYS A 68 12.49 -11.69 8.62
N GLN A 69 12.73 -11.57 9.93
CA GLN A 69 14.05 -11.82 10.52
C GLN A 69 14.49 -13.28 10.36
N LEU A 70 13.59 -14.23 10.60
CA LEU A 70 13.89 -15.66 10.51
C LEU A 70 14.28 -16.10 9.08
N TYR A 71 13.59 -15.60 8.07
CA TYR A 71 13.76 -15.99 6.67
C TYR A 71 14.58 -14.99 5.85
N ASN A 72 15.19 -13.99 6.49
CA ASN A 72 15.99 -12.95 5.84
C ASN A 72 15.24 -12.24 4.71
N VAL A 73 13.99 -11.87 4.97
CA VAL A 73 13.11 -11.13 4.04
C VAL A 73 12.95 -9.70 4.55
N GLU A 74 12.96 -8.73 3.64
CA GLU A 74 12.78 -7.29 3.91
C GLU A 74 11.52 -6.78 3.21
N ILE A 75 10.67 -6.05 3.92
CA ILE A 75 9.56 -5.30 3.34
C ILE A 75 10.08 -3.91 2.96
N THR A 76 10.43 -3.72 1.70
CA THR A 76 11.03 -2.46 1.21
C THR A 76 10.01 -1.42 0.82
N SER A 77 8.81 -1.85 0.44
CA SER A 77 7.70 -0.99 0.06
C SER A 77 6.37 -1.60 0.48
N THR A 78 5.36 -0.76 0.63
CA THR A 78 3.97 -1.21 0.78
C THR A 78 3.14 -0.72 -0.39
N PHE A 79 2.01 -1.36 -0.63
CA PHE A 79 1.02 -0.95 -1.62
C PHE A 79 -0.39 -1.23 -1.09
N THR A 80 -1.35 -0.37 -1.40
CA THR A 80 -2.71 -0.52 -0.86
C THR A 80 -3.50 -1.67 -1.47
N GLY A 81 -3.01 -2.26 -2.57
CA GLY A 81 -3.63 -3.42 -3.22
C GLY A 81 -4.99 -3.11 -3.84
N ALA A 82 -5.77 -4.16 -4.08
CA ALA A 82 -7.10 -4.04 -4.67
C ALA A 82 -8.12 -3.39 -3.74
N PHE A 83 -7.89 -3.43 -2.43
CA PHE A 83 -8.80 -2.88 -1.41
C PHE A 83 -9.12 -1.40 -1.62
N THR A 84 -8.17 -0.59 -2.06
CA THR A 84 -8.35 0.84 -2.31
C THR A 84 -8.72 1.19 -3.75
N ARG A 85 -9.08 0.21 -4.57
CA ARG A 85 -9.53 0.46 -5.94
C ARG A 85 -10.99 0.93 -5.98
N VAL A 86 -11.26 2.02 -5.27
CA VAL A 86 -12.55 2.69 -5.11
C VAL A 86 -12.38 4.20 -5.24
N ASN A 87 -13.47 4.97 -5.13
CA ASN A 87 -13.39 6.43 -5.30
C ASN A 87 -12.53 7.15 -4.24
N HIS A 88 -12.40 6.62 -3.06
CA HIS A 88 -11.67 7.14 -1.88
C HIS A 88 -11.53 8.68 -1.85
N LEU A 89 -10.36 9.26 -2.11
CA LEU A 89 -10.12 10.72 -2.05
C LEU A 89 -10.88 11.52 -3.15
N ALA A 90 -11.32 10.85 -4.22
CA ALA A 90 -12.15 11.44 -5.26
C ALA A 90 -13.67 11.27 -4.98
N HIS A 91 -14.06 10.71 -3.84
CA HIS A 91 -15.47 10.49 -3.53
C HIS A 91 -16.24 11.82 -3.42
N PRO A 92 -17.49 11.92 -3.94
CA PRO A 92 -18.31 13.13 -3.84
C PRO A 92 -18.57 13.59 -2.40
N ASP A 93 -18.80 12.66 -1.48
CA ASP A 93 -19.07 12.92 -0.08
C ASP A 93 -17.79 13.29 0.68
N PRO A 94 -17.76 14.46 1.36
CA PRO A 94 -16.59 14.92 2.10
C PRO A 94 -16.26 14.04 3.32
N ASP A 95 -17.24 13.44 3.97
CA ASP A 95 -17.01 12.59 5.15
C ASP A 95 -16.32 11.28 4.74
N ILE A 96 -16.69 10.73 3.58
CA ILE A 96 -16.01 9.56 3.01
C ILE A 96 -14.58 9.91 2.62
N ARG A 97 -14.34 11.09 2.01
CA ARG A 97 -12.96 11.52 1.71
C ARG A 97 -12.12 11.67 2.99
N ARG A 98 -12.69 12.23 4.07
CA ARG A 98 -12.01 12.36 5.36
C ARG A 98 -11.66 10.99 5.96
N HIS A 99 -12.60 10.06 5.94
CA HIS A 99 -12.36 8.68 6.36
C HIS A 99 -11.16 8.07 5.61
N TRP A 100 -11.08 8.27 4.30
CA TRP A 100 -9.97 7.73 3.50
C TRP A 100 -8.63 8.42 3.79
N VAL A 101 -8.60 9.72 4.04
CA VAL A 101 -7.37 10.39 4.49
C VAL A 101 -6.87 9.76 5.80
N ASP A 102 -7.76 9.52 6.76
CA ASP A 102 -7.42 8.91 8.04
C ASP A 102 -7.02 7.43 7.87
N TRP A 103 -7.65 6.71 6.95
CA TRP A 103 -7.26 5.35 6.59
C TRP A 103 -5.83 5.31 6.00
N PHE A 104 -5.52 6.18 5.07
CA PHE A 104 -4.19 6.26 4.47
C PHE A 104 -3.11 6.64 5.51
N LYS A 105 -3.43 7.51 6.46
CA LYS A 105 -2.51 7.82 7.56
C LYS A 105 -2.22 6.59 8.44
N ARG A 106 -3.24 5.79 8.76
CA ARG A 106 -3.03 4.52 9.47
C ARG A 106 -2.22 3.53 8.63
N PHE A 107 -2.39 3.53 7.31
CA PHE A 107 -1.58 2.69 6.42
C PHE A 107 -0.12 3.18 6.31
N VAL A 108 0.12 4.49 6.41
CA VAL A 108 1.48 5.05 6.59
C VAL A 108 2.09 4.53 7.89
N ASP A 109 1.37 4.58 9.01
CA ASP A 109 1.86 4.06 10.29
C ASP A 109 2.21 2.56 10.18
N LEU A 110 1.31 1.75 9.62
CA LEU A 110 1.57 0.33 9.35
C LEU A 110 2.82 0.14 8.47
N SER A 111 3.01 0.96 7.43
CA SER A 111 4.17 0.87 6.53
C SER A 111 5.48 1.11 7.29
N VAL A 112 5.50 2.12 8.16
CA VAL A 112 6.65 2.42 9.03
C VAL A 112 6.91 1.27 10.02
N ASP A 113 5.86 0.76 10.66
CA ASP A 113 5.95 -0.36 11.61
C ASP A 113 6.48 -1.64 10.94
N LEU A 114 6.16 -1.87 9.67
CA LEU A 114 6.71 -2.98 8.88
C LEU A 114 8.16 -2.75 8.42
N GLY A 115 8.75 -1.56 8.67
CA GLY A 115 10.10 -1.19 8.27
C GLY A 115 10.22 -0.71 6.82
N SER A 116 9.08 -0.50 6.14
CA SER A 116 9.06 0.02 4.78
C SER A 116 9.55 1.47 4.70
N LYS A 117 10.16 1.83 3.57
CA LYS A 117 10.60 3.19 3.27
C LYS A 117 9.65 3.94 2.34
N SER A 118 8.66 3.25 1.78
CA SER A 118 7.71 3.85 0.83
C SER A 118 6.35 3.20 0.91
N MET A 119 5.35 3.98 0.51
CA MET A 119 3.97 3.53 0.37
C MET A 119 3.49 3.81 -1.05
N GLY A 120 2.79 2.86 -1.66
CA GLY A 120 2.14 3.02 -2.97
C GLY A 120 0.63 2.86 -2.90
N SER A 121 -0.07 3.48 -3.85
CA SER A 121 -1.53 3.37 -4.01
C SER A 121 -1.97 3.70 -5.43
N HIS A 122 -3.27 3.51 -5.71
CA HIS A 122 -3.94 4.17 -6.81
C HIS A 122 -4.12 5.66 -6.46
N PHE A 123 -4.02 6.53 -7.47
CA PHE A 123 -4.17 7.98 -7.24
C PHE A 123 -5.59 8.35 -6.81
N GLY A 124 -6.59 7.78 -7.47
CA GLY A 124 -8.01 7.97 -7.22
C GLY A 124 -8.86 7.47 -8.38
N ILE A 125 -10.13 7.19 -8.10
CA ILE A 125 -11.06 6.71 -9.11
C ILE A 125 -12.25 7.65 -9.16
N PHE A 126 -12.49 8.25 -10.33
CA PHE A 126 -13.66 9.09 -10.55
C PHE A 126 -14.93 8.25 -10.66
N THR A 127 -16.06 8.79 -10.20
CA THR A 127 -17.37 8.22 -10.54
C THR A 127 -17.60 8.30 -12.05
N HIS A 128 -18.53 7.52 -12.58
CA HIS A 128 -18.90 7.59 -13.99
C HIS A 128 -19.40 9.01 -14.37
N LEU A 129 -20.18 9.64 -13.49
CA LEU A 129 -20.70 10.99 -13.72
C LEU A 129 -19.57 12.03 -13.71
N ASP A 130 -18.68 11.99 -12.72
CA ASP A 130 -17.57 12.93 -12.64
C ASP A 130 -16.60 12.76 -13.82
N ASN A 131 -16.32 11.52 -14.24
CA ASN A 131 -15.43 11.27 -15.37
C ASN A 131 -15.94 11.85 -16.71
N ASN A 132 -17.28 11.88 -16.89
CA ASN A 132 -17.93 12.36 -18.11
C ASN A 132 -18.27 13.87 -18.05
N ASN A 133 -18.00 14.55 -16.94
CA ASN A 133 -18.22 15.99 -16.80
C ASN A 133 -16.88 16.68 -16.50
N PRO A 134 -16.33 17.50 -17.41
CA PRO A 134 -15.01 18.12 -17.24
C PRO A 134 -14.91 19.01 -16.00
N GLU A 135 -15.98 19.73 -15.64
CA GLU A 135 -15.98 20.60 -14.48
C GLU A 135 -15.92 19.80 -13.18
N SER A 136 -16.82 18.84 -12.99
CA SER A 136 -16.81 18.01 -11.79
C SER A 136 -15.55 17.15 -11.70
N ARG A 137 -15.03 16.63 -12.84
CA ARG A 137 -13.74 15.93 -12.89
C ARG A 137 -12.60 16.82 -12.37
N SER A 138 -12.56 18.10 -12.79
CA SER A 138 -11.55 19.04 -12.31
C SER A 138 -11.62 19.23 -10.80
N VAL A 139 -12.84 19.43 -10.26
CA VAL A 139 -13.07 19.55 -8.82
C VAL A 139 -12.60 18.28 -8.07
N ARG A 140 -12.98 17.09 -8.53
CA ARG A 140 -12.58 15.82 -7.89
C ARG A 140 -11.07 15.62 -7.94
N ARG A 141 -10.44 15.99 -9.06
CA ARG A 141 -8.98 15.91 -9.21
C ARG A 141 -8.29 16.80 -8.18
N GLN A 142 -8.77 18.04 -7.96
CA GLN A 142 -8.21 18.94 -6.96
C GLN A 142 -8.37 18.37 -5.55
N GLN A 143 -9.54 17.83 -5.21
CA GLN A 143 -9.79 17.18 -3.92
C GLN A 143 -8.86 15.98 -3.69
N ASN A 144 -8.58 15.20 -4.72
CA ASN A 144 -7.61 14.12 -4.68
C ASN A 144 -6.20 14.66 -4.36
N ILE A 145 -5.77 15.70 -5.08
CA ILE A 145 -4.47 16.36 -4.88
C ILE A 145 -4.33 16.85 -3.44
N ASP A 146 -5.35 17.54 -2.92
CA ASP A 146 -5.36 18.09 -1.56
C ASP A 146 -5.26 16.97 -0.52
N GLY A 147 -6.02 15.89 -0.70
CA GLY A 147 -5.93 14.71 0.17
C GLY A 147 -4.56 14.06 0.15
N TRP A 148 -3.97 13.89 -1.04
CA TRP A 148 -2.61 13.35 -1.16
C TRP A 148 -1.54 14.26 -0.58
N HIS A 149 -1.68 15.58 -0.66
CA HIS A 149 -0.76 16.51 0.01
C HIS A 149 -0.79 16.32 1.53
N GLU A 150 -1.98 16.16 2.11
CA GLU A 150 -2.11 15.91 3.56
C GLU A 150 -1.46 14.59 3.95
N ILE A 151 -1.70 13.52 3.19
CA ILE A 151 -1.12 12.19 3.43
C ILE A 151 0.41 12.22 3.25
N ALA A 152 0.92 12.89 2.19
CA ALA A 152 2.34 12.96 1.92
C ALA A 152 3.11 13.73 3.01
N ASN A 153 2.54 14.81 3.53
CA ASN A 153 3.13 15.53 4.66
C ASN A 153 3.20 14.62 5.91
N TYR A 154 2.12 13.90 6.20
CA TYR A 154 2.10 12.95 7.30
C TYR A 154 3.13 11.83 7.11
N ALA A 155 3.23 11.25 5.91
CA ALA A 155 4.18 10.19 5.58
C ALA A 155 5.63 10.67 5.75
N LYS A 156 5.94 11.89 5.31
CA LYS A 156 7.24 12.52 5.52
C LYS A 156 7.57 12.68 7.00
N ASP A 157 6.62 13.17 7.81
CA ASP A 157 6.81 13.36 9.25
C ASP A 157 7.02 12.02 9.97
N LYS A 158 6.47 10.92 9.44
CA LYS A 158 6.67 9.55 9.93
C LYS A 158 7.95 8.87 9.40
N GLY A 159 8.66 9.48 8.47
CA GLY A 159 9.96 9.02 7.97
C GLY A 159 9.88 8.10 6.75
N LEU A 160 8.80 8.14 5.98
CA LEU A 160 8.77 7.54 4.65
C LEU A 160 9.52 8.44 3.66
N ASP A 161 10.28 7.83 2.76
CA ASP A 161 11.09 8.55 1.77
C ASP A 161 10.22 9.09 0.62
N PHE A 162 9.19 8.33 0.19
CA PHE A 162 8.29 8.72 -0.88
C PHE A 162 6.94 7.98 -0.86
N ILE A 163 5.96 8.57 -1.57
CA ILE A 163 4.71 7.92 -1.96
C ILE A 163 4.73 7.73 -3.47
N SER A 164 4.22 6.61 -3.95
CA SER A 164 4.10 6.29 -5.38
C SER A 164 2.65 6.01 -5.76
N TRP A 165 2.32 6.24 -7.04
CA TRP A 165 1.02 5.89 -7.59
C TRP A 165 1.17 4.98 -8.79
N GLU A 166 0.30 3.97 -8.87
CA GLU A 166 0.20 3.12 -10.03
C GLU A 166 -0.63 3.81 -11.11
N PRO A 167 -0.04 4.08 -12.29
CA PRO A 167 -0.81 4.60 -13.41
C PRO A 167 -1.70 3.49 -13.98
N MET A 168 -3.01 3.74 -14.01
CA MET A 168 -4.00 2.79 -14.52
C MET A 168 -4.34 3.06 -15.99
N SER A 169 -4.67 2.00 -16.74
CA SER A 169 -5.04 2.11 -18.14
C SER A 169 -6.47 2.64 -18.38
N ILE A 170 -7.29 2.66 -17.34
CA ILE A 170 -8.70 3.10 -17.42
C ILE A 170 -8.77 4.59 -17.12
N SER A 171 -9.40 5.38 -18.03
CA SER A 171 -9.42 6.85 -17.95
C SER A 171 -9.99 7.44 -16.67
N ARG A 172 -10.92 6.74 -16.01
CA ARG A 172 -11.48 7.17 -14.71
C ARG A 172 -10.54 6.91 -13.51
N GLU A 173 -9.44 6.20 -13.74
CA GLU A 173 -8.46 5.79 -12.72
C GLU A 173 -7.12 6.53 -12.89
N GLN A 174 -7.13 7.65 -13.64
CA GLN A 174 -5.95 8.47 -13.98
C GLN A 174 -6.00 9.84 -13.30
#